data_eea7aedc4d6cb0f9a97b039869ed2d72
#
_entry.id   eea7aedc4d6cb0f9a97b039869ed2d72
#
_cell.length_a   1.000
_cell.length_b   1.000
_cell.length_c   1.000
_cell.angle_alpha   90.00
_cell.angle_beta   90.00
_cell.angle_gamma   90.00
#
_symmetry.space_group_name_H-M   'P 1'
#
loop_
_entity.id
_entity.type
_entity.pdbx_description
1 polymer ?
#
loop_
_entity_poly.entity_id
_entity_poly.type
_entity_poly.pdbx_seq_one_letter_code
_entity_poly.pdbx_strand_id
1 'polypeptide(L)'
;PASVPAGQYAQEALTNLGIWDKIQDKVSFGTNVTEVLNQVAAASADAGIVYATDAASMADQVEVVAEAPEGSLAKKVIYPVAVVKGTAHEEVAKEFVAFLQTDKAITVFEEYGFSSAQ
;
A
#
# COMPACT_ATOMS: atom_id res chain seq x y z
N PRO A 1 5.87 -10.83 3.22
CA PRO A 1 5.44 -12.14 3.72
C PRO A 1 3.93 -12.15 4.01
N ALA A 2 3.34 -13.35 4.17
CA ALA A 2 1.92 -13.52 4.49
C ALA A 2 1.53 -12.94 5.87
N SER A 3 2.49 -12.54 6.67
CA SER A 3 2.29 -11.90 7.98
C SER A 3 1.99 -10.39 7.88
N VAL A 4 2.17 -9.78 6.70
CA VAL A 4 1.91 -8.35 6.48
C VAL A 4 0.91 -8.17 5.32
N PRO A 5 0.03 -7.13 5.37
CA PRO A 5 -1.01 -6.93 4.37
C PRO A 5 -0.47 -6.82 2.94
N ALA A 6 0.59 -6.06 2.71
CA ALA A 6 1.18 -5.92 1.38
C ALA A 6 1.65 -7.25 0.79
N GLY A 7 2.24 -8.14 1.61
CA GLY A 7 2.64 -9.48 1.21
C GLY A 7 1.45 -10.38 0.86
N GLN A 8 0.34 -10.26 1.59
CA GLN A 8 -0.89 -10.99 1.30
C GLN A 8 -1.49 -10.55 -0.04
N TYR A 9 -1.58 -9.24 -0.29
CA TYR A 9 -2.07 -8.70 -1.55
C TYR A 9 -1.16 -9.07 -2.72
N ALA A 10 0.16 -9.01 -2.53
CA ALA A 10 1.14 -9.40 -3.55
C ALA A 10 0.97 -10.87 -3.95
N GLN A 11 0.88 -11.77 -2.99
CA GLN A 11 0.68 -13.20 -3.24
C GLN A 11 -0.66 -13.47 -3.92
N GLU A 12 -1.74 -12.83 -3.45
CA GLU A 12 -3.07 -12.95 -4.06
C GLU A 12 -3.06 -12.52 -5.52
N ALA A 13 -2.55 -11.32 -5.82
CA ALA A 13 -2.47 -10.81 -7.18
C ALA A 13 -1.65 -11.72 -8.09
N LEU A 14 -0.46 -12.13 -7.66
CA LEU A 14 0.42 -13.01 -8.42
C LEU A 14 -0.17 -14.41 -8.64
N THR A 15 -0.93 -14.92 -7.66
CA THR A 15 -1.65 -16.19 -7.79
C THR A 15 -2.77 -16.07 -8.81
N ASN A 16 -3.59 -15.03 -8.74
CA ASN A 16 -4.69 -14.78 -9.67
C ASN A 16 -4.20 -14.54 -11.10
N LEU A 17 -2.98 -14.01 -11.26
CA LEU A 17 -2.32 -13.85 -12.55
C LEU A 17 -1.60 -15.13 -13.06
N GLY A 18 -1.57 -16.20 -12.25
CA GLY A 18 -0.89 -17.45 -12.59
C GLY A 18 0.63 -17.35 -12.62
N ILE A 19 1.21 -16.40 -11.89
CA ILE A 19 2.64 -16.13 -11.88
C ILE A 19 3.31 -16.68 -10.61
N TRP A 20 2.59 -16.74 -9.49
CA TRP A 20 3.14 -17.06 -8.18
C TRP A 20 4.00 -18.33 -8.17
N ASP A 21 3.48 -19.44 -8.68
CA ASP A 21 4.18 -20.73 -8.68
C ASP A 21 5.49 -20.72 -9.48
N LYS A 22 5.63 -19.78 -10.44
CA LYS A 22 6.81 -19.65 -11.29
C LYS A 22 7.93 -18.84 -10.65
N ILE A 23 7.61 -18.01 -9.67
CA ILE A 23 8.57 -17.06 -9.08
C ILE A 23 8.79 -17.25 -7.60
N GLN A 24 7.94 -18.00 -6.88
CA GLN A 24 7.99 -18.11 -5.41
C GLN A 24 9.38 -18.49 -4.88
N ASP A 25 10.13 -19.33 -5.60
CA ASP A 25 11.48 -19.75 -5.20
C ASP A 25 12.54 -18.64 -5.35
N LYS A 26 12.18 -17.55 -6.05
CA LYS A 26 13.04 -16.37 -6.26
C LYS A 26 12.63 -15.19 -5.37
N VAL A 27 11.57 -15.34 -4.59
CA VAL A 27 11.03 -14.26 -3.77
C VAL A 27 11.82 -14.15 -2.46
N SER A 28 12.36 -12.96 -2.22
CA SER A 28 12.90 -12.57 -0.92
C SER A 28 11.86 -11.71 -0.20
N PHE A 29 11.61 -12.02 1.07
CA PHE A 29 10.60 -11.30 1.85
C PHE A 29 11.24 -10.24 2.73
N GLY A 30 10.87 -8.98 2.51
CA GLY A 30 11.16 -7.89 3.46
C GLY A 30 10.22 -7.94 4.67
N THR A 31 10.58 -7.27 5.74
CA THR A 31 9.75 -7.16 6.95
C THR A 31 8.63 -6.12 6.82
N ASN A 32 8.79 -5.16 5.90
CA ASN A 32 7.83 -4.12 5.57
C ASN A 32 8.08 -3.59 4.15
N VAL A 33 7.15 -2.77 3.65
CA VAL A 33 7.23 -2.20 2.29
C VAL A 33 8.40 -1.24 2.11
N THR A 34 8.79 -0.50 3.14
CA THR A 34 9.94 0.41 3.10
C THR A 34 11.25 -0.35 2.88
N GLU A 35 11.42 -1.50 3.54
CA GLU A 35 12.59 -2.35 3.33
C GLU A 35 12.64 -2.88 1.88
N VAL A 36 11.51 -3.36 1.35
CA VAL A 36 11.43 -3.82 -0.05
C VAL A 36 11.79 -2.69 -1.01
N LEU A 37 11.24 -1.49 -0.81
CA LEU A 37 11.55 -0.32 -1.63
C LEU A 37 13.04 0.02 -1.61
N ASN A 38 13.66 0.02 -0.43
CA ASN A 38 15.09 0.27 -0.29
C ASN A 38 15.96 -0.80 -0.97
N GLN A 39 15.55 -2.06 -0.93
CA GLN A 39 16.27 -3.15 -1.61
C GLN A 39 16.28 -2.96 -3.13
N VAL A 40 15.17 -2.52 -3.72
CA VAL A 40 15.09 -2.21 -5.14
C VAL A 40 15.92 -0.96 -5.48
N ALA A 41 15.77 0.11 -4.70
CA ALA A 41 16.55 1.35 -4.90
C ALA A 41 18.06 1.14 -4.80
N ALA A 42 18.51 0.22 -3.94
CA ALA A 42 19.91 -0.17 -3.79
C ALA A 42 20.39 -1.24 -4.80
N ALA A 43 19.54 -1.64 -5.75
CA ALA A 43 19.79 -2.72 -6.70
C ALA A 43 20.15 -4.07 -6.05
N SER A 44 19.69 -4.31 -4.83
CA SER A 44 19.80 -5.61 -4.14
C SER A 44 18.71 -6.58 -4.55
N ALA A 45 17.65 -6.08 -5.16
CA ALA A 45 16.59 -6.84 -5.80
C ALA A 45 16.27 -6.20 -7.16
N ASP A 46 15.95 -7.01 -8.16
CA ASP A 46 15.63 -6.55 -9.51
C ASP A 46 14.25 -5.87 -9.58
N ALA A 47 13.30 -6.33 -8.77
CA ALA A 47 11.95 -5.80 -8.67
C ALA A 47 11.38 -6.04 -7.27
N GLY A 48 10.39 -5.25 -6.89
CA GLY A 48 9.68 -5.39 -5.61
C GLY A 48 8.22 -5.00 -5.74
N ILE A 49 7.39 -5.52 -4.86
CA ILE A 49 5.97 -5.13 -4.76
C ILE A 49 5.79 -4.31 -3.51
N VAL A 50 5.31 -3.09 -3.71
CA VAL A 50 5.03 -2.10 -2.66
C VAL A 50 3.70 -1.41 -3.00
N TYR A 51 3.22 -0.52 -2.15
CA TYR A 51 2.10 0.33 -2.53
C TYR A 51 2.56 1.44 -3.48
N ALA A 52 1.67 1.94 -4.33
CA ALA A 52 1.96 3.05 -5.25
C ALA A 52 2.47 4.30 -4.51
N THR A 53 1.94 4.55 -3.31
CA THR A 53 2.35 5.65 -2.43
C THR A 53 3.80 5.52 -1.95
N ASP A 54 4.27 4.29 -1.69
CA ASP A 54 5.68 4.04 -1.33
C ASP A 54 6.59 4.30 -2.53
N ALA A 55 6.23 3.76 -3.70
CA ALA A 55 7.01 3.98 -4.92
C ALA A 55 7.13 5.47 -5.27
N ALA A 56 6.05 6.24 -5.11
CA ALA A 56 6.03 7.68 -5.33
C ALA A 56 7.02 8.45 -4.42
N SER A 57 7.29 7.95 -3.22
CA SER A 57 8.25 8.57 -2.30
C SER A 57 9.71 8.47 -2.74
N MET A 58 10.03 7.57 -3.68
CA MET A 58 11.37 7.35 -4.24
C MET A 58 11.37 7.34 -5.78
N ALA A 59 10.52 8.15 -6.39
CA ALA A 59 10.32 8.20 -7.85
C ALA A 59 11.58 8.54 -8.65
N ASP A 60 12.61 9.10 -8.02
CA ASP A 60 13.93 9.36 -8.60
C ASP A 60 14.87 8.16 -8.57
N GLN A 61 14.55 7.09 -7.82
CA GLN A 61 15.40 5.93 -7.61
C GLN A 61 14.77 4.62 -8.08
N VAL A 62 13.45 4.58 -8.25
CA VAL A 62 12.71 3.41 -8.70
C VAL A 62 11.71 3.78 -9.79
N GLU A 63 11.38 2.82 -10.64
CA GLU A 63 10.38 2.96 -11.69
C GLU A 63 9.20 2.03 -11.41
N VAL A 64 7.98 2.54 -11.53
CA VAL A 64 6.77 1.71 -11.49
C VAL A 64 6.57 1.08 -12.87
N VAL A 65 6.81 -0.21 -12.99
CA VAL A 65 6.68 -0.94 -14.27
C VAL A 65 5.28 -1.48 -14.52
N ALA A 66 4.51 -1.73 -13.46
CA ALA A 66 3.12 -2.18 -13.55
C ALA A 66 2.39 -1.96 -12.24
N GLU A 67 1.08 -1.81 -12.33
CA GLU A 67 0.16 -1.84 -11.19
C GLU A 67 -0.62 -3.16 -11.20
N ALA A 68 -1.13 -3.58 -10.04
CA ALA A 68 -1.98 -4.75 -9.94
C ALA A 68 -3.24 -4.54 -10.80
N PRO A 69 -3.49 -5.38 -11.80
CA PRO A 69 -4.64 -5.21 -12.70
C PRO A 69 -5.96 -5.25 -11.94
N GLU A 70 -6.97 -4.57 -12.47
CA GLU A 70 -8.33 -4.66 -11.94
C GLU A 70 -8.78 -6.13 -11.91
N GLY A 71 -9.39 -6.54 -10.78
CA GLY A 71 -9.82 -7.92 -10.57
C GLY A 71 -8.72 -8.90 -10.13
N SER A 72 -7.45 -8.49 -10.04
CA SER A 72 -6.38 -9.33 -9.49
C SER A 72 -6.42 -9.47 -7.98
N LEU A 73 -7.17 -8.59 -7.29
CA LEU A 73 -7.46 -8.63 -5.86
C LEU A 73 -8.97 -8.78 -5.64
N ALA A 74 -9.37 -9.62 -4.69
CA ALA A 74 -10.79 -9.83 -4.34
C ALA A 74 -11.43 -8.56 -3.76
N LYS A 75 -10.64 -7.72 -3.08
CA LYS A 75 -11.09 -6.45 -2.49
C LYS A 75 -10.09 -5.35 -2.77
N LYS A 76 -10.60 -4.13 -2.90
CA LYS A 76 -9.74 -2.93 -2.94
C LYS A 76 -8.93 -2.80 -1.65
N VAL A 77 -7.70 -2.31 -1.80
CA VAL A 77 -6.87 -1.94 -0.65
C VAL A 77 -7.43 -0.65 -0.05
N ILE A 78 -7.86 -0.71 1.21
CA ILE A 78 -8.50 0.41 1.92
C ILE A 78 -7.74 0.68 3.22
N TYR A 79 -7.53 1.95 3.52
CA TYR A 79 -7.00 2.44 4.79
C TYR A 79 -8.17 3.03 5.60
N PRO A 80 -8.78 2.27 6.51
CA PRO A 80 -9.87 2.78 7.32
C PRO A 80 -9.35 3.63 8.49
N VAL A 81 -10.12 4.65 8.87
CA VAL A 81 -9.92 5.42 10.08
C VAL A 81 -11.16 5.32 10.97
N ALA A 82 -10.97 5.22 12.28
CA ALA A 82 -12.07 5.15 13.24
C ALA A 82 -11.69 5.82 14.57
N VAL A 83 -12.69 6.28 15.29
CA VAL A 83 -12.54 6.76 16.67
C VAL A 83 -12.53 5.56 17.60
N VAL A 84 -11.54 5.49 18.49
CA VAL A 84 -11.44 4.40 19.48
C VAL A 84 -12.58 4.50 20.48
N LYS A 85 -13.33 3.43 20.65
CA LYS A 85 -14.43 3.36 21.62
C LYS A 85 -13.92 3.59 23.05
N GLY A 86 -14.55 4.51 23.76
CA GLY A 86 -14.17 4.82 25.14
C GLY A 86 -13.00 5.77 25.30
N THR A 87 -12.54 6.40 24.20
CA THR A 87 -11.56 7.51 24.30
C THR A 87 -12.10 8.64 25.15
N ALA A 88 -11.23 9.25 25.98
CA ALA A 88 -11.56 10.44 26.76
C ALA A 88 -11.73 11.71 25.89
N HIS A 89 -11.36 11.64 24.60
CA HIS A 89 -11.35 12.77 23.65
C HIS A 89 -12.25 12.50 22.44
N GLU A 90 -13.42 11.93 22.65
CA GLU A 90 -14.31 11.48 21.56
C GLU A 90 -14.70 12.61 20.59
N GLU A 91 -15.10 13.78 21.13
CA GLU A 91 -15.50 14.93 20.30
C GLU A 91 -14.35 15.43 19.41
N VAL A 92 -13.15 15.61 19.97
CA VAL A 92 -11.98 16.04 19.23
C VAL A 92 -11.56 15.01 18.18
N ALA A 93 -11.65 13.71 18.51
CA ALA A 93 -11.35 12.64 17.56
C ALA A 93 -12.36 12.61 16.40
N LYS A 94 -13.65 12.82 16.66
CA LYS A 94 -14.67 12.94 15.63
C LYS A 94 -14.46 14.16 14.74
N GLU A 95 -14.08 15.30 15.30
CA GLU A 95 -13.73 16.50 14.54
C GLU A 95 -12.54 16.25 13.60
N PHE A 96 -11.52 15.53 14.09
CA PHE A 96 -10.37 15.16 13.26
C PHE A 96 -10.76 14.24 12.12
N VAL A 97 -11.58 13.20 12.36
CA VAL A 97 -12.08 12.31 11.30
C VAL A 97 -12.91 13.09 10.28
N ALA A 98 -13.75 14.03 10.74
CA ALA A 98 -14.52 14.90 9.85
C ALA A 98 -13.60 15.81 9.02
N PHE A 99 -12.52 16.34 9.61
CA PHE A 99 -11.52 17.14 8.90
C PHE A 99 -10.85 16.34 7.76
N LEU A 100 -10.56 15.05 7.96
CA LEU A 100 -9.97 14.19 6.93
C LEU A 100 -10.85 14.01 5.69
N GLN A 101 -12.15 14.31 5.79
CA GLN A 101 -13.11 14.25 4.68
C GLN A 101 -13.29 15.59 3.96
N THR A 102 -12.61 16.64 4.39
CA THR A 102 -12.64 17.95 3.72
C THR A 102 -11.84 17.92 2.42
N ASP A 103 -12.24 18.78 1.46
CA ASP A 103 -11.53 18.91 0.19
C ASP A 103 -10.05 19.21 0.37
N LYS A 104 -9.70 20.01 1.38
CA LYS A 104 -8.31 20.32 1.71
C LYS A 104 -7.51 19.08 2.11
N ALA A 105 -8.06 18.24 2.96
CA ALA A 105 -7.40 17.00 3.40
C ALA A 105 -7.34 15.98 2.25
N ILE A 106 -8.42 15.82 1.49
CA ILE A 106 -8.48 14.93 0.33
C ILE A 106 -7.42 15.33 -0.71
N THR A 107 -7.28 16.62 -1.02
CA THR A 107 -6.24 17.11 -1.95
C THR A 107 -4.84 16.68 -1.50
N VAL A 108 -4.54 16.81 -0.20
CA VAL A 108 -3.24 16.37 0.33
C VAL A 108 -3.05 14.85 0.17
N PHE A 109 -4.07 14.04 0.46
CA PHE A 109 -3.98 12.60 0.22
C PHE A 109 -3.75 12.25 -1.25
N GLU A 110 -4.44 12.94 -2.17
CA GLU A 110 -4.28 12.73 -3.62
C GLU A 110 -2.88 13.10 -4.10
N GLU A 111 -2.26 14.16 -3.56
CA GLU A 111 -0.86 14.52 -3.84
C GLU A 111 0.14 13.42 -3.47
N TYR A 112 -0.19 12.59 -2.48
CA TYR A 112 0.60 11.42 -2.07
C TYR A 112 0.17 10.12 -2.76
N GLY A 113 -0.75 10.17 -3.73
CA GLY A 113 -1.17 9.01 -4.52
C GLY A 113 -2.30 8.19 -3.93
N PHE A 114 -2.96 8.67 -2.86
CA PHE A 114 -4.18 8.06 -2.33
C PHE A 114 -5.40 8.51 -3.12
N SER A 115 -6.46 7.74 -3.05
CA SER A 115 -7.78 8.12 -3.57
C SER A 115 -8.84 7.94 -2.48
N SER A 116 -9.92 8.72 -2.57
CA SER A 116 -11.05 8.54 -1.65
C SER A 116 -11.67 7.16 -1.84
N ALA A 117 -12.00 6.48 -0.74
CA ALA A 117 -12.70 5.20 -0.74
C ALA A 117 -14.23 5.35 -0.90
N GLN A 118 -14.72 6.59 -0.92
CA GLN A 118 -16.14 6.93 -1.07
C GLN A 118 -16.50 7.18 -2.53
#